data_16399fd93c38fdb9702f2ffe42838b6a
#
_entry.id   16399fd93c38fdb9702f2ffe42838b6a
#
_cell.length_a   1.000
_cell.length_b   1.000
_cell.length_c   1.000
_cell.angle_alpha   90.00
_cell.angle_beta   90.00
_cell.angle_gamma   90.00
#
_symmetry.space_group_name_H-M   'P 1'
#
loop_
_entity.id
_entity.type
_entity.pdbx_description
1 polymer ?
#
loop_
_entity_poly.entity_id
_entity_poly.type
_entity_poly.pdbx_seq_one_letter_code
_entity_poly.pdbx_strand_id
1 'polypeptide(L)'
;MRAVSLFLGLAAVVAGNSLPAEGVEARHSSGYWYENIEHNGISAFIPDGKKWTVFRNVKTDFGAKGDGVTDDWAAIQAAFNYANATDNRNSGAYGTTGAPAVVYIPAGTYRLSKPLQSYVDTVVMGDPTNRPVLQASKDFTDPFLYYGYDSGFDPTINFYIALKNVVLDSTKVAPTHNITLLNWAVSQAVQLTNVLFNMPNGGVAHTGLSMPEGGSPLIINDVVFQGGSVGIRMNEQQYHFKGITFKSTSRIISLQLDV
;
A
#
# COMPACT_ATOMS: atom_id res chain seq x y z
N MET A 1 -40.75 -30.16 68.79
CA MET A 1 -39.64 -29.20 68.88
C MET A 1 -38.74 -29.37 67.61
N ARG A 2 -38.81 -28.47 66.71
CA ARG A 2 -37.95 -28.46 65.48
C ARG A 2 -36.92 -27.37 65.65
N ALA A 3 -35.63 -27.72 65.61
CA ALA A 3 -34.52 -26.82 65.66
C ALA A 3 -34.27 -26.21 64.21
N VAL A 4 -34.28 -24.92 64.16
CA VAL A 4 -33.93 -24.17 62.92
C VAL A 4 -32.46 -23.79 63.00
N SER A 5 -31.65 -24.39 62.14
CA SER A 5 -30.23 -24.02 61.98
C SER A 5 -30.11 -22.83 61.08
N LEU A 6 -29.54 -21.74 61.60
CA LEU A 6 -29.22 -20.49 60.88
C LEU A 6 -27.84 -20.65 60.33
N PHE A 7 -27.72 -20.68 58.97
CA PHE A 7 -26.44 -20.58 58.29
C PHE A 7 -26.08 -19.10 58.10
N LEU A 8 -25.05 -18.64 58.81
CA LEU A 8 -24.41 -17.36 58.51
C LEU A 8 -23.41 -17.55 57.35
N GLY A 9 -23.74 -17.03 56.20
CA GLY A 9 -22.82 -16.92 55.07
C GLY A 9 -21.83 -15.77 55.26
N LEU A 10 -20.55 -16.09 55.38
CA LEU A 10 -19.46 -15.13 55.41
C LEU A 10 -19.15 -14.68 53.95
N ALA A 11 -19.53 -13.47 53.60
CA ALA A 11 -19.14 -12.89 52.33
C ALA A 11 -17.70 -12.33 52.45
N ALA A 12 -16.75 -13.03 51.83
CA ALA A 12 -15.39 -12.49 51.70
C ALA A 12 -15.37 -11.40 50.60
N VAL A 13 -15.17 -10.16 51.01
CA VAL A 13 -14.88 -9.05 50.10
C VAL A 13 -13.43 -9.18 49.66
N VAL A 14 -13.20 -9.63 48.41
CA VAL A 14 -11.90 -9.56 47.77
C VAL A 14 -11.69 -8.11 47.35
N ALA A 15 -10.90 -7.38 48.11
CA ALA A 15 -10.41 -6.08 47.70
C ALA A 15 -9.44 -6.29 46.54
N GLY A 16 -9.89 -6.08 45.29
CA GLY A 16 -9.06 -6.05 44.14
C GLY A 16 -8.14 -4.81 44.23
N ASN A 17 -6.85 -5.03 44.44
CA ASN A 17 -5.87 -4.01 44.23
C ASN A 17 -5.88 -3.66 42.71
N SER A 18 -6.56 -2.59 42.35
CA SER A 18 -6.35 -1.93 41.10
C SER A 18 -4.93 -1.38 41.12
N LEU A 19 -4.05 -1.97 40.30
CA LEU A 19 -2.77 -1.35 39.97
C LEU A 19 -3.08 0.06 39.46
N PRO A 20 -2.33 1.10 39.90
CA PRO A 20 -2.49 2.39 39.30
C PRO A 20 -2.24 2.25 37.79
N ALA A 21 -3.18 2.68 36.99
CA ALA A 21 -2.95 2.89 35.57
C ALA A 21 -1.88 3.99 35.52
N GLU A 22 -0.60 3.58 35.44
CA GLU A 22 0.43 4.48 34.94
C GLU A 22 -0.07 4.98 33.60
N GLY A 23 -0.36 6.28 33.55
CA GLY A 23 -0.80 6.93 32.36
C GLY A 23 0.23 6.68 31.29
N VAL A 24 -0.11 5.82 30.33
CA VAL A 24 0.51 5.87 29.02
C VAL A 24 0.15 7.25 28.50
N GLU A 25 0.98 8.24 28.83
CA GLU A 25 0.96 9.50 28.14
C GLU A 25 1.09 9.12 26.66
N ALA A 26 -0.01 9.25 25.93
CA ALA A 26 0.00 9.15 24.49
C ALA A 26 1.00 10.23 24.03
N ARG A 27 2.22 9.80 23.75
CA ARG A 27 3.16 10.64 23.02
C ARG A 27 2.45 10.90 21.70
N HIS A 28 1.86 12.08 21.59
CA HIS A 28 1.42 12.64 20.32
C HIS A 28 2.67 12.89 19.48
N SER A 29 3.30 11.81 19.01
CA SER A 29 4.10 11.88 17.82
C SER A 29 3.11 12.11 16.68
N SER A 30 3.29 13.14 15.90
CA SER A 30 2.45 13.50 14.76
C SER A 30 2.69 12.53 13.59
N GLY A 31 2.55 11.22 13.83
CA GLY A 31 2.78 10.18 12.83
C GLY A 31 2.20 8.84 13.27
N TYR A 32 2.04 7.94 12.33
CA TYR A 32 1.61 6.58 12.58
C TYR A 32 2.67 5.84 13.40
N TRP A 33 2.25 5.13 14.46
CA TRP A 33 3.16 4.48 15.43
C TRP A 33 4.22 3.58 14.76
N TYR A 34 3.89 2.99 13.61
CA TYR A 34 4.75 2.07 12.87
C TYR A 34 6.07 2.72 12.41
N GLU A 35 6.08 4.01 12.09
CA GLU A 35 7.32 4.72 11.70
C GLU A 35 8.26 4.98 12.89
N ASN A 36 7.75 4.88 14.12
CA ASN A 36 8.45 5.24 15.34
C ASN A 36 8.99 4.02 16.12
N ILE A 37 8.74 2.81 15.64
CA ILE A 37 9.29 1.59 16.23
C ILE A 37 10.64 1.23 15.59
N GLU A 38 11.41 0.43 16.29
CA GLU A 38 12.64 -0.14 15.74
C GLU A 38 12.31 -1.24 14.73
N HIS A 39 12.86 -1.15 13.52
CA HIS A 39 12.66 -2.10 12.44
C HIS A 39 13.88 -3.01 12.30
N ASN A 40 13.81 -4.20 12.86
CA ASN A 40 14.88 -5.19 12.88
C ASN A 40 14.72 -6.31 11.83
N GLY A 41 14.00 -6.02 10.74
CA GLY A 41 13.81 -6.97 9.64
C GLY A 41 15.12 -7.32 8.98
N ILE A 42 15.31 -8.62 8.71
CA ILE A 42 16.49 -9.14 7.99
C ILE A 42 16.02 -9.91 6.76
N SER A 43 16.90 -10.04 5.77
CA SER A 43 16.72 -11.01 4.69
C SER A 43 17.55 -12.28 4.98
N ALA A 44 16.88 -13.43 5.05
CA ALA A 44 17.53 -14.72 5.26
C ALA A 44 18.28 -15.23 4.03
N PHE A 45 17.96 -14.69 2.84
CA PHE A 45 18.43 -15.21 1.55
C PHE A 45 19.56 -14.36 0.94
N ILE A 46 19.88 -13.24 1.54
CA ILE A 46 20.95 -12.34 1.09
C ILE A 46 22.20 -12.58 1.93
N PRO A 47 23.39 -12.70 1.34
CA PRO A 47 24.64 -12.68 2.08
C PRO A 47 24.70 -11.43 2.96
N ASP A 48 25.04 -11.59 4.22
CA ASP A 48 24.95 -10.50 5.23
C ASP A 48 23.55 -9.89 5.39
N GLY A 49 22.50 -10.69 5.32
CA GLY A 49 21.09 -10.24 5.35
C GLY A 49 20.72 -9.36 6.56
N LYS A 50 21.55 -9.34 7.62
CA LYS A 50 21.43 -8.38 8.73
C LYS A 50 21.72 -6.94 8.33
N LYS A 51 22.46 -6.72 7.25
CA LYS A 51 22.75 -5.39 6.71
C LYS A 51 21.72 -4.97 5.65
N TRP A 52 20.81 -5.87 5.29
CA TRP A 52 19.76 -5.58 4.32
C TRP A 52 18.68 -4.70 4.96
N THR A 53 18.46 -3.52 4.40
CA THR A 53 17.46 -2.58 4.89
C THR A 53 16.09 -2.96 4.32
N VAL A 54 15.29 -3.63 5.14
CA VAL A 54 13.91 -4.01 4.79
C VAL A 54 13.00 -2.79 4.85
N PHE A 55 12.96 -2.11 5.99
CA PHE A 55 12.13 -0.91 6.17
C PHE A 55 12.80 0.34 5.60
N ARG A 56 12.02 1.14 4.87
CA ARG A 56 12.47 2.32 4.12
C ARG A 56 11.44 3.42 4.21
N ASN A 57 11.72 4.46 4.97
CA ASN A 57 10.87 5.63 5.05
C ASN A 57 11.25 6.63 3.94
N VAL A 58 10.33 6.90 3.01
CA VAL A 58 10.64 7.76 1.86
C VAL A 58 11.04 9.19 2.24
N LYS A 59 10.58 9.71 3.39
CA LYS A 59 10.96 11.05 3.87
C LYS A 59 12.31 11.06 4.55
N THR A 60 12.47 10.26 5.61
CA THR A 60 13.68 10.30 6.47
C THR A 60 14.89 9.71 5.77
N ASP A 61 14.71 8.65 4.99
CA ASP A 61 15.82 7.89 4.43
C ASP A 61 16.15 8.31 2.99
N PHE A 62 15.15 8.81 2.25
CA PHE A 62 15.30 9.14 0.83
C PHE A 62 14.98 10.60 0.47
N GLY A 63 14.54 11.40 1.43
CA GLY A 63 14.41 12.86 1.29
C GLY A 63 13.16 13.36 0.56
N ALA A 64 12.15 12.49 0.35
CA ALA A 64 10.85 12.90 -0.17
C ALA A 64 10.21 13.98 0.73
N LYS A 65 9.53 14.96 0.14
CA LYS A 65 8.94 16.09 0.87
C LYS A 65 7.48 15.85 1.25
N GLY A 66 6.69 15.35 0.32
CA GLY A 66 5.26 15.15 0.53
C GLY A 66 4.50 16.46 0.72
N ASP A 67 4.97 17.56 0.12
CA ASP A 67 4.42 18.92 0.23
C ASP A 67 3.44 19.28 -0.90
N GLY A 68 3.25 18.40 -1.87
CA GLY A 68 2.40 18.61 -3.04
C GLY A 68 3.00 19.51 -4.13
N VAL A 69 4.21 20.02 -3.93
CA VAL A 69 4.90 20.96 -4.83
C VAL A 69 6.18 20.36 -5.38
N THR A 70 7.02 19.82 -4.50
CA THR A 70 8.27 19.16 -4.87
C THR A 70 7.97 17.91 -5.68
N ASP A 71 8.80 17.63 -6.68
CA ASP A 71 8.73 16.36 -7.40
C ASP A 71 9.41 15.26 -6.57
N ASP A 72 8.62 14.40 -5.99
CA ASP A 72 9.08 13.34 -5.09
C ASP A 72 9.37 12.02 -5.81
N TRP A 73 9.17 11.95 -7.13
CA TRP A 73 9.34 10.72 -7.89
C TRP A 73 10.71 10.06 -7.64
N ALA A 74 11.80 10.83 -7.76
CA ALA A 74 13.14 10.29 -7.64
C ALA A 74 13.43 9.72 -6.24
N ALA A 75 12.95 10.39 -5.20
CA ALA A 75 13.13 9.96 -3.82
C ALA A 75 12.35 8.67 -3.52
N ILE A 76 11.08 8.61 -3.96
CA ILE A 76 10.25 7.41 -3.76
C ILE A 76 10.79 6.24 -4.58
N GLN A 77 11.15 6.47 -5.85
CA GLN A 77 11.71 5.42 -6.71
C GLN A 77 13.05 4.90 -6.17
N ALA A 78 13.87 5.76 -5.55
CA ALA A 78 15.09 5.33 -4.89
C ALA A 78 14.82 4.37 -3.72
N ALA A 79 13.73 4.58 -2.96
CA ALA A 79 13.34 3.66 -1.90
C ALA A 79 12.96 2.27 -2.44
N PHE A 80 12.33 2.19 -3.61
CA PHE A 80 12.04 0.92 -4.28
C PHE A 80 13.32 0.24 -4.77
N ASN A 81 14.23 1.01 -5.37
CA ASN A 81 15.43 0.49 -6.02
C ASN A 81 16.52 0.08 -5.04
N TYR A 82 16.51 0.62 -3.83
CA TYR A 82 17.61 0.50 -2.89
C TYR A 82 17.99 -0.95 -2.60
N ALA A 83 19.25 -1.27 -2.82
CA ALA A 83 19.88 -2.56 -2.58
C ALA A 83 21.27 -2.36 -1.97
N ASN A 84 21.34 -1.96 -0.70
CA ASN A 84 22.59 -1.83 0.08
C ASN A 84 23.79 -1.24 -0.70
N ALA A 85 23.70 0.02 -1.06
CA ALA A 85 24.81 0.88 -1.54
C ALA A 85 25.47 0.52 -2.89
N THR A 86 25.46 -0.69 -3.37
CA THR A 86 26.19 -1.08 -4.59
C THR A 86 25.34 -1.72 -5.68
N ASP A 87 24.21 -2.32 -5.34
CA ASP A 87 23.37 -3.05 -6.28
C ASP A 87 21.95 -2.49 -6.33
N ASN A 88 21.34 -2.60 -7.49
CA ASN A 88 19.93 -2.30 -7.67
C ASN A 88 19.11 -3.57 -7.44
N ARG A 89 17.97 -3.49 -6.74
CA ARG A 89 17.07 -4.63 -6.47
C ARG A 89 16.65 -5.38 -7.72
N ASN A 90 16.47 -4.67 -8.82
CA ASN A 90 16.09 -5.23 -10.12
C ASN A 90 17.24 -5.93 -10.86
N SER A 91 18.43 -6.02 -10.28
CA SER A 91 19.57 -6.69 -10.90
C SER A 91 19.42 -8.21 -11.03
N GLY A 92 18.37 -8.78 -10.40
CA GLY A 92 18.15 -10.23 -10.36
C GLY A 92 19.13 -11.00 -9.46
N ALA A 93 20.07 -10.30 -8.82
CA ALA A 93 21.11 -10.92 -8.00
C ALA A 93 20.56 -11.70 -6.78
N TYR A 94 19.36 -11.35 -6.33
CA TYR A 94 18.74 -11.90 -5.11
C TYR A 94 17.54 -12.82 -5.39
N GLY A 95 17.28 -13.13 -6.65
CA GLY A 95 16.11 -13.92 -7.06
C GLY A 95 14.80 -13.14 -6.90
N THR A 96 13.68 -13.85 -7.06
CA THR A 96 12.34 -13.23 -7.08
C THR A 96 11.81 -12.85 -5.71
N THR A 97 12.21 -13.54 -4.63
CA THR A 97 11.64 -13.36 -3.27
C THR A 97 12.70 -13.21 -2.18
N GLY A 98 13.95 -12.96 -2.57
CA GLY A 98 15.07 -12.85 -1.64
C GLY A 98 15.38 -11.44 -1.17
N ALA A 99 14.75 -10.41 -1.77
CA ALA A 99 15.07 -9.01 -1.55
C ALA A 99 13.88 -8.21 -0.99
N PRO A 100 13.38 -8.54 0.23
CA PRO A 100 12.19 -7.92 0.78
C PRO A 100 12.36 -6.43 1.03
N ALA A 101 11.31 -5.67 0.76
CA ALA A 101 11.25 -4.26 1.10
C ALA A 101 9.87 -3.87 1.65
N VAL A 102 9.90 -3.04 2.68
CA VAL A 102 8.73 -2.30 3.16
C VAL A 102 8.99 -0.82 2.90
N VAL A 103 8.38 -0.29 1.86
CA VAL A 103 8.46 1.14 1.52
C VAL A 103 7.33 1.86 2.24
N TYR A 104 7.67 2.55 3.31
CA TYR A 104 6.72 3.32 4.09
C TYR A 104 6.65 4.76 3.58
N ILE A 105 5.42 5.20 3.34
CA ILE A 105 5.12 6.55 2.85
C ILE A 105 4.34 7.30 3.95
N PRO A 106 4.99 8.20 4.71
CA PRO A 106 4.31 9.04 5.70
C PRO A 106 3.23 9.92 5.08
N ALA A 107 2.33 10.44 5.91
CA ALA A 107 1.31 11.39 5.49
C ALA A 107 1.89 12.56 4.69
N GLY A 108 1.20 12.95 3.61
CA GLY A 108 1.61 14.04 2.71
C GLY A 108 1.04 13.88 1.31
N THR A 109 1.28 14.88 0.46
CA THR A 109 0.97 14.83 -0.98
C THR A 109 2.27 14.78 -1.77
N TYR A 110 2.53 13.67 -2.42
CA TYR A 110 3.75 13.42 -3.19
C TYR A 110 3.46 13.60 -4.67
N ARG A 111 3.96 14.70 -5.24
CA ARG A 111 3.82 14.97 -6.67
C ARG A 111 4.81 14.09 -7.46
N LEU A 112 4.30 13.45 -8.50
CA LEU A 112 5.07 12.53 -9.34
C LEU A 112 5.08 13.04 -10.77
N SER A 113 6.26 13.27 -11.34
CA SER A 113 6.44 13.64 -12.74
C SER A 113 6.58 12.43 -13.66
N LYS A 114 6.82 11.25 -13.11
CA LYS A 114 7.02 9.98 -13.83
C LYS A 114 6.35 8.83 -13.09
N PRO A 115 6.11 7.69 -13.76
CA PRO A 115 5.53 6.51 -13.13
C PRO A 115 6.47 5.90 -12.08
N LEU A 116 5.87 5.37 -11.02
CA LEU A 116 6.57 4.52 -10.08
C LEU A 116 6.62 3.08 -10.62
N GLN A 117 7.74 2.41 -10.36
CA GLN A 117 7.96 1.00 -10.71
C GLN A 117 8.21 0.19 -9.44
N SER A 118 7.32 -0.77 -9.16
CA SER A 118 7.50 -1.72 -8.06
C SER A 118 8.37 -2.90 -8.47
N TYR A 119 8.74 -3.70 -7.47
CA TYR A 119 9.48 -4.95 -7.66
C TYR A 119 8.81 -6.07 -6.87
N VAL A 120 9.09 -7.31 -7.23
CA VAL A 120 8.71 -8.49 -6.45
C VAL A 120 9.15 -8.30 -4.99
N ASP A 121 8.41 -8.88 -4.05
CA ASP A 121 8.71 -8.85 -2.62
C ASP A 121 8.75 -7.41 -2.03
N THR A 122 7.83 -6.58 -2.49
CA THR A 122 7.72 -5.18 -2.04
C THR A 122 6.35 -4.88 -1.44
N VAL A 123 6.35 -4.49 -0.17
CA VAL A 123 5.18 -3.95 0.51
C VAL A 123 5.26 -2.43 0.54
N VAL A 124 4.37 -1.75 -0.15
CA VAL A 124 4.20 -0.30 -0.06
C VAL A 124 3.08 -0.01 0.93
N MET A 125 3.39 0.78 1.94
CA MET A 125 2.46 1.07 3.01
C MET A 125 2.45 2.55 3.38
N GLY A 126 1.28 3.18 3.24
CA GLY A 126 1.04 4.53 3.74
C GLY A 126 0.58 4.56 5.19
N ASP A 127 0.59 5.75 5.77
CA ASP A 127 -0.05 6.02 7.06
C ASP A 127 -1.58 5.78 6.95
N PRO A 128 -2.15 4.81 7.68
CA PRO A 128 -3.58 4.53 7.60
C PRO A 128 -4.46 5.61 8.22
N THR A 129 -3.92 6.43 9.12
CA THR A 129 -4.66 7.49 9.82
C THR A 129 -4.76 8.75 8.97
N ASN A 130 -3.76 9.00 8.12
CA ASN A 130 -3.73 10.09 7.16
C ASN A 130 -3.02 9.62 5.88
N ARG A 131 -3.79 8.95 5.02
CA ARG A 131 -3.24 8.29 3.83
C ARG A 131 -2.46 9.26 2.94
N PRO A 132 -1.20 8.94 2.60
CA PRO A 132 -0.43 9.72 1.63
C PRO A 132 -1.10 9.72 0.26
N VAL A 133 -0.96 10.82 -0.44
CA VAL A 133 -1.46 11.01 -1.79
C VAL A 133 -0.28 10.94 -2.78
N LEU A 134 -0.29 9.94 -3.65
CA LEU A 134 0.61 9.84 -4.79
C LEU A 134 -0.07 10.50 -5.99
N GLN A 135 0.30 11.74 -6.27
CA GLN A 135 -0.37 12.59 -7.24
C GLN A 135 0.42 12.74 -8.54
N ALA A 136 -0.18 12.34 -9.65
CA ALA A 136 0.36 12.65 -10.97
C ALA A 136 0.44 14.16 -11.16
N SER A 137 1.58 14.67 -11.69
CA SER A 137 1.72 16.07 -12.02
C SER A 137 0.76 16.47 -13.14
N LYS A 138 0.47 17.76 -13.28
CA LYS A 138 -0.40 18.26 -14.37
C LYS A 138 0.15 17.96 -15.77
N ASP A 139 1.47 17.85 -15.88
CA ASP A 139 2.21 17.61 -17.12
C ASP A 139 2.60 16.11 -17.27
N PHE A 140 1.94 15.23 -16.54
CA PHE A 140 2.19 13.80 -16.59
C PHE A 140 1.75 13.22 -17.93
N THR A 141 2.66 12.52 -18.63
CA THR A 141 2.45 12.04 -20.01
C THR A 141 2.42 10.54 -20.17
N ASP A 142 2.87 9.79 -19.14
CA ASP A 142 2.92 8.34 -19.19
C ASP A 142 1.51 7.72 -19.08
N PRO A 143 1.30 6.52 -19.67
CA PRO A 143 0.00 5.86 -19.62
C PRO A 143 -0.34 5.24 -18.27
N PHE A 144 0.64 5.09 -17.37
CA PHE A 144 0.45 4.53 -16.03
C PHE A 144 1.08 5.43 -14.98
N LEU A 145 0.38 5.67 -13.86
CA LEU A 145 0.97 6.36 -12.70
C LEU A 145 1.87 5.42 -11.91
N TYR A 146 1.45 4.17 -11.75
CA TYR A 146 2.18 3.19 -10.96
C TYR A 146 2.13 1.79 -11.61
N TYR A 147 3.29 1.27 -11.93
CA TYR A 147 3.51 -0.12 -12.28
C TYR A 147 3.67 -0.92 -10.98
N GLY A 148 2.59 -1.52 -10.52
CA GLY A 148 2.51 -2.23 -9.26
C GLY A 148 3.09 -3.66 -9.33
N TYR A 149 3.88 -3.95 -10.32
CA TYR A 149 4.51 -5.24 -10.58
C TYR A 149 5.96 -5.04 -11.03
N ASP A 150 6.75 -6.10 -11.02
CA ASP A 150 8.13 -6.09 -11.52
C ASP A 150 8.14 -6.47 -12.99
N SER A 151 8.46 -5.49 -13.86
CA SER A 151 8.50 -5.69 -15.31
C SER A 151 9.70 -6.53 -15.79
N GLY A 152 10.63 -6.86 -14.92
CA GLY A 152 11.75 -7.78 -15.21
C GLY A 152 11.37 -9.25 -15.15
N PHE A 153 10.13 -9.56 -14.70
CA PHE A 153 9.65 -10.91 -14.51
C PHE A 153 8.28 -11.11 -15.15
N ASP A 154 7.98 -12.37 -15.46
CA ASP A 154 6.64 -12.78 -15.89
C ASP A 154 5.60 -12.43 -14.81
N PRO A 155 4.40 -11.95 -15.16
CA PRO A 155 3.35 -11.62 -14.19
C PRO A 155 3.02 -12.76 -13.23
N THR A 156 3.11 -14.01 -13.66
CA THR A 156 2.81 -15.20 -12.84
C THR A 156 3.79 -15.45 -11.70
N ILE A 157 4.94 -14.78 -11.69
CA ILE A 157 5.94 -14.87 -10.61
C ILE A 157 6.12 -13.57 -9.83
N ASN A 158 5.24 -12.61 -10.03
CA ASN A 158 5.19 -11.37 -9.26
C ASN A 158 4.51 -11.58 -7.90
N PHE A 159 5.26 -12.12 -6.93
CA PHE A 159 4.80 -12.52 -5.61
C PHE A 159 5.08 -11.47 -4.53
N TYR A 160 4.35 -11.55 -3.41
CA TYR A 160 4.57 -10.78 -2.19
C TYR A 160 4.57 -9.25 -2.39
N ILE A 161 3.77 -8.77 -3.34
CA ILE A 161 3.59 -7.36 -3.59
C ILE A 161 2.34 -6.87 -2.85
N ALA A 162 2.46 -5.75 -2.15
CA ALA A 162 1.31 -5.13 -1.52
C ALA A 162 1.31 -3.61 -1.69
N LEU A 163 0.11 -3.03 -1.87
CA LEU A 163 -0.12 -1.60 -1.83
C LEU A 163 -1.23 -1.31 -0.83
N LYS A 164 -0.89 -0.58 0.23
CA LYS A 164 -1.79 -0.37 1.37
C LYS A 164 -1.84 1.09 1.81
N ASN A 165 -3.04 1.53 2.19
CA ASN A 165 -3.26 2.82 2.86
C ASN A 165 -2.75 4.03 2.06
N VAL A 166 -3.03 4.10 0.77
CA VAL A 166 -2.61 5.20 -0.11
C VAL A 166 -3.77 5.76 -0.92
N VAL A 167 -3.58 6.97 -1.42
CA VAL A 167 -4.41 7.57 -2.46
C VAL A 167 -3.58 7.67 -3.73
N LEU A 168 -4.06 7.11 -4.84
CA LEU A 168 -3.53 7.34 -6.18
C LEU A 168 -4.38 8.43 -6.83
N ASP A 169 -3.77 9.53 -7.24
CA ASP A 169 -4.48 10.75 -7.66
C ASP A 169 -4.04 11.21 -9.05
N SER A 170 -5.01 11.31 -9.97
CA SER A 170 -4.82 11.87 -11.31
C SER A 170 -5.66 13.13 -11.56
N THR A 171 -6.20 13.76 -10.51
CA THR A 171 -7.13 14.91 -10.66
C THR A 171 -6.46 16.15 -11.28
N LYS A 172 -5.14 16.23 -11.29
CA LYS A 172 -4.36 17.30 -11.94
C LYS A 172 -4.07 17.04 -13.41
N VAL A 173 -4.22 15.79 -13.86
CA VAL A 173 -4.01 15.39 -15.26
C VAL A 173 -5.26 15.76 -16.07
N ALA A 174 -5.08 16.15 -17.33
CA ALA A 174 -6.18 16.50 -18.19
C ALA A 174 -7.20 15.34 -18.30
N PRO A 175 -8.52 15.60 -18.20
CA PRO A 175 -9.56 14.53 -18.19
C PRO A 175 -9.54 13.65 -19.44
N THR A 176 -8.98 14.14 -20.55
CA THR A 176 -8.89 13.43 -21.85
C THR A 176 -7.56 12.68 -22.01
N HIS A 177 -6.60 12.85 -21.10
CA HIS A 177 -5.35 12.10 -21.15
C HIS A 177 -5.58 10.65 -20.76
N ASN A 178 -5.11 9.71 -21.58
CA ASN A 178 -5.25 8.28 -21.29
C ASN A 178 -4.25 7.86 -20.20
N ILE A 179 -4.74 7.71 -19.00
CA ILE A 179 -3.95 7.29 -17.84
C ILE A 179 -4.67 6.21 -17.03
N THR A 180 -3.93 5.21 -16.62
CA THR A 180 -4.33 4.20 -15.63
C THR A 180 -3.52 4.41 -14.35
N LEU A 181 -4.20 4.51 -13.20
CA LEU A 181 -3.52 4.84 -11.96
C LEU A 181 -2.69 3.67 -11.42
N LEU A 182 -3.14 2.45 -11.61
CA LEU A 182 -2.38 1.26 -11.19
C LEU A 182 -2.46 0.16 -12.25
N ASN A 183 -1.31 -0.26 -12.75
CA ASN A 183 -1.16 -1.52 -13.49
C ASN A 183 -0.75 -2.62 -12.51
N TRP A 184 -1.62 -3.62 -12.34
CA TRP A 184 -1.50 -4.66 -11.31
C TRP A 184 -1.40 -6.04 -11.95
N ALA A 185 -0.29 -6.27 -12.68
CA ALA A 185 0.05 -7.53 -13.31
C ALA A 185 0.82 -8.43 -12.34
N VAL A 186 0.12 -9.02 -11.38
CA VAL A 186 0.71 -9.70 -10.21
C VAL A 186 0.09 -11.09 -10.00
N SER A 187 0.72 -11.88 -9.14
CA SER A 187 0.31 -13.24 -8.86
C SER A 187 0.01 -13.47 -7.37
N GLN A 188 0.60 -14.47 -6.75
CA GLN A 188 0.20 -14.98 -5.42
C GLN A 188 0.71 -14.12 -4.27
N ALA A 189 0.04 -14.22 -3.12
CA ALA A 189 0.39 -13.54 -1.89
C ALA A 189 0.48 -12.01 -2.02
N VAL A 190 -0.38 -11.43 -2.87
CA VAL A 190 -0.44 -9.99 -3.12
C VAL A 190 -1.69 -9.37 -2.49
N GLN A 191 -1.59 -8.11 -2.13
CA GLN A 191 -2.67 -7.39 -1.46
C GLN A 191 -2.80 -5.96 -1.96
N LEU A 192 -4.04 -5.57 -2.28
CA LEU A 192 -4.43 -4.18 -2.49
C LEU A 192 -5.47 -3.83 -1.42
N THR A 193 -5.12 -2.97 -0.46
CA THR A 193 -5.97 -2.75 0.72
C THR A 193 -6.02 -1.28 1.11
N ASN A 194 -7.23 -0.76 1.37
CA ASN A 194 -7.48 0.62 1.79
C ASN A 194 -6.86 1.64 0.83
N VAL A 195 -7.13 1.49 -0.46
CA VAL A 195 -6.65 2.37 -1.53
C VAL A 195 -7.80 3.19 -2.09
N LEU A 196 -7.56 4.49 -2.30
CA LEU A 196 -8.46 5.38 -3.03
C LEU A 196 -7.83 5.69 -4.40
N PHE A 197 -8.55 5.38 -5.46
CA PHE A 197 -8.28 5.85 -6.81
C PHE A 197 -9.08 7.14 -7.03
N ASN A 198 -8.41 8.28 -7.00
CA ASN A 198 -9.00 9.60 -7.13
C ASN A 198 -8.74 10.17 -8.52
N MET A 199 -9.76 10.18 -9.33
CA MET A 199 -9.73 10.60 -10.73
C MET A 199 -10.64 11.82 -10.92
N PRO A 200 -10.45 12.65 -11.95
CA PRO A 200 -11.32 13.77 -12.19
C PRO A 200 -12.76 13.31 -12.48
N ASN A 201 -13.73 14.03 -11.93
CA ASN A 201 -15.14 13.83 -12.30
C ASN A 201 -15.30 14.13 -13.80
N GLY A 202 -15.95 13.20 -14.53
CA GLY A 202 -16.04 13.31 -15.98
C GLY A 202 -14.75 13.03 -16.74
N GLY A 203 -13.74 12.45 -16.10
CA GLY A 203 -12.51 11.97 -16.73
C GLY A 203 -12.81 10.84 -17.71
N VAL A 204 -12.89 11.16 -18.99
CA VAL A 204 -13.32 10.22 -20.03
C VAL A 204 -12.27 9.19 -20.43
N ALA A 205 -11.02 9.42 -20.04
CA ALA A 205 -9.87 8.58 -20.40
C ALA A 205 -9.08 8.04 -19.18
N HIS A 206 -9.55 8.31 -17.95
CA HIS A 206 -8.89 7.82 -16.74
C HIS A 206 -9.45 6.47 -16.31
N THR A 207 -8.55 5.53 -16.04
CA THR A 207 -8.83 4.20 -15.48
C THR A 207 -8.18 4.08 -14.11
N GLY A 208 -8.90 3.53 -13.13
CA GLY A 208 -8.35 3.31 -11.81
C GLY A 208 -7.34 2.16 -11.78
N LEU A 209 -7.83 0.95 -11.88
CA LEU A 209 -7.07 -0.28 -11.78
C LEU A 209 -7.10 -1.06 -13.09
N SER A 210 -5.95 -1.52 -13.56
CA SER A 210 -5.83 -2.47 -14.67
C SER A 210 -5.14 -3.74 -14.18
N MET A 211 -5.76 -4.89 -14.46
CA MET A 211 -5.25 -6.22 -14.19
C MET A 211 -5.24 -7.00 -15.52
N PRO A 212 -4.22 -6.77 -16.37
CA PRO A 212 -4.21 -7.30 -17.73
C PRO A 212 -3.84 -8.78 -17.80
N GLU A 213 -3.02 -9.23 -16.86
CA GLU A 213 -2.44 -10.56 -16.84
C GLU A 213 -1.88 -10.89 -15.44
N GLY A 214 -1.51 -12.14 -15.20
CA GLY A 214 -1.04 -12.65 -13.92
C GLY A 214 -1.95 -13.79 -13.46
N GLY A 215 -2.58 -13.63 -12.35
CA GLY A 215 -3.64 -14.51 -11.93
C GLY A 215 -3.21 -15.62 -10.99
N SER A 216 -3.60 -15.42 -9.79
CA SER A 216 -3.65 -16.43 -8.71
C SER A 216 -4.46 -15.81 -7.58
N PRO A 217 -4.85 -16.55 -6.56
CA PRO A 217 -5.67 -16.00 -5.50
C PRO A 217 -5.04 -14.75 -4.90
N LEU A 218 -5.64 -13.61 -5.11
CA LEU A 218 -5.23 -12.33 -4.54
C LEU A 218 -6.40 -11.59 -3.92
N ILE A 219 -6.08 -10.69 -3.01
CA ILE A 219 -7.08 -10.01 -2.17
C ILE A 219 -7.08 -8.51 -2.48
N ILE A 220 -8.27 -8.00 -2.81
CA ILE A 220 -8.53 -6.56 -2.99
C ILE A 220 -9.61 -6.15 -2.00
N ASN A 221 -9.21 -5.39 -0.97
CA ASN A 221 -10.08 -5.02 0.14
C ASN A 221 -10.17 -3.51 0.35
N ASP A 222 -11.38 -3.03 0.66
CA ASP A 222 -11.63 -1.67 1.13
C ASP A 222 -11.08 -0.62 0.15
N VAL A 223 -11.38 -0.81 -1.13
CA VAL A 223 -10.92 0.04 -2.22
C VAL A 223 -12.03 0.94 -2.73
N VAL A 224 -11.71 2.20 -2.94
CA VAL A 224 -12.64 3.21 -3.43
C VAL A 224 -12.17 3.73 -4.79
N PHE A 225 -13.06 3.74 -5.77
CA PHE A 225 -12.88 4.39 -7.07
C PHE A 225 -13.76 5.62 -7.11
N GLN A 226 -13.16 6.78 -7.33
CA GLN A 226 -13.85 8.05 -7.42
C GLN A 226 -13.52 8.75 -8.73
N GLY A 227 -14.56 9.14 -9.48
CA GLY A 227 -14.42 9.76 -10.80
C GLY A 227 -13.94 8.78 -11.88
N GLY A 228 -13.38 9.31 -12.94
CA GLY A 228 -12.82 8.55 -14.05
C GLY A 228 -13.84 7.89 -14.98
N SER A 229 -13.33 7.25 -16.00
CA SER A 229 -14.09 6.51 -17.00
C SER A 229 -14.32 5.05 -16.61
N VAL A 230 -13.27 4.40 -16.12
CA VAL A 230 -13.31 2.97 -15.75
C VAL A 230 -12.74 2.81 -14.34
N GLY A 231 -13.48 2.14 -13.46
CA GLY A 231 -12.96 1.79 -12.13
C GLY A 231 -11.92 0.68 -12.23
N ILE A 232 -12.34 -0.48 -12.76
CA ILE A 232 -11.50 -1.66 -12.87
C ILE A 232 -11.56 -2.18 -14.32
N ARG A 233 -10.41 -2.41 -14.92
CA ARG A 233 -10.22 -3.19 -16.14
C ARG A 233 -9.53 -4.49 -15.78
N MET A 234 -10.13 -5.63 -16.08
CA MET A 234 -9.55 -6.92 -15.72
C MET A 234 -9.68 -7.93 -16.87
N ASN A 235 -8.65 -8.72 -17.02
CA ASN A 235 -8.57 -9.85 -17.96
C ASN A 235 -8.18 -11.16 -17.24
N GLU A 236 -8.42 -11.24 -15.95
CA GLU A 236 -7.86 -12.28 -15.09
C GLU A 236 -8.92 -12.98 -14.24
N GLN A 237 -8.56 -14.13 -13.69
CA GLN A 237 -9.38 -14.99 -12.84
C GLN A 237 -8.84 -15.01 -11.39
N GLN A 238 -9.64 -15.55 -10.47
CA GLN A 238 -9.26 -15.87 -9.10
C GLN A 238 -8.95 -14.66 -8.20
N TYR A 239 -9.73 -13.60 -8.34
CA TYR A 239 -9.69 -12.45 -7.45
C TYR A 239 -10.75 -12.52 -6.37
N HIS A 240 -10.36 -12.12 -5.16
CA HIS A 240 -11.31 -11.88 -4.07
C HIS A 240 -11.47 -10.38 -3.83
N PHE A 241 -12.68 -9.88 -4.06
CA PHE A 241 -13.04 -8.47 -3.84
C PHE A 241 -13.92 -8.34 -2.60
N LYS A 242 -13.56 -7.42 -1.70
CA LYS A 242 -14.36 -7.09 -0.52
C LYS A 242 -14.30 -5.60 -0.22
N GLY A 243 -15.45 -4.98 0.13
CA GLY A 243 -15.49 -3.57 0.50
C GLY A 243 -15.16 -2.62 -0.64
N ILE A 244 -15.58 -2.93 -1.89
CA ILE A 244 -15.32 -2.10 -3.06
C ILE A 244 -16.41 -1.07 -3.22
N THR A 245 -16.01 0.19 -3.38
CA THR A 245 -16.94 1.31 -3.56
C THR A 245 -16.62 2.09 -4.84
N PHE A 246 -17.64 2.41 -5.62
CA PHE A 246 -17.55 3.24 -6.82
C PHE A 246 -18.36 4.52 -6.63
N LYS A 247 -17.75 5.69 -6.90
CA LYS A 247 -18.35 7.02 -6.78
C LYS A 247 -18.11 7.81 -8.07
N SER A 248 -19.16 8.19 -8.78
CA SER A 248 -19.08 9.01 -10.00
C SER A 248 -18.17 8.43 -11.10
N THR A 249 -18.00 7.12 -11.14
CA THR A 249 -17.24 6.40 -12.17
C THR A 249 -18.21 5.97 -13.28
N SER A 250 -17.85 6.22 -14.53
CA SER A 250 -18.76 5.96 -15.67
C SER A 250 -18.95 4.47 -15.93
N ARG A 251 -17.90 3.67 -15.78
CA ARG A 251 -17.94 2.20 -15.87
C ARG A 251 -17.32 1.58 -14.63
N ILE A 252 -18.06 0.70 -13.99
CA ILE A 252 -17.61 0.05 -12.76
C ILE A 252 -16.49 -0.94 -13.09
N ILE A 253 -16.78 -1.92 -13.97
CA ILE A 253 -15.84 -2.96 -14.39
C ILE A 253 -15.89 -3.08 -15.91
N SER A 254 -14.73 -3.23 -16.52
CA SER A 254 -14.57 -3.59 -17.94
C SER A 254 -13.82 -4.91 -18.01
N LEU A 255 -14.49 -5.95 -18.46
CA LEU A 255 -13.86 -7.24 -18.75
C LEU A 255 -13.21 -7.16 -20.14
N GLN A 256 -11.97 -7.57 -20.26
CA GLN A 256 -11.30 -7.80 -21.52
C GLN A 256 -11.26 -9.31 -21.71
N LEU A 257 -12.07 -9.79 -22.65
CA LEU A 257 -12.04 -11.20 -23.07
C LEU A 257 -11.10 -11.26 -24.25
N ASP A 258 -10.02 -12.01 -24.14
CA ASP A 258 -9.23 -12.39 -25.30
C ASP A 258 -10.05 -13.43 -26.11
N VAL A 259 -10.38 -13.07 -27.35
CA VAL A 259 -11.11 -13.92 -28.32
C VAL A 259 -10.09 -14.57 -29.23
#